data_85e85972f0fbb4655da70cc8c47d17a7
#
_entry.id   85e85972f0fbb4655da70cc8c47d17a7
#
_cell.length_a   1.000
_cell.length_b   1.000
_cell.length_c   1.000
_cell.angle_alpha   90.00
_cell.angle_beta   90.00
_cell.angle_gamma   90.00
#
_symmetry.space_group_name_H-M   'P 1'
#
loop_
_entity.id
_entity.type
_entity.pdbx_description
1 polymer ?
#
loop_
_entity_poly.entity_id
_entity_poly.type
_entity_poly.pdbx_seq_one_letter_code
_entity_poly.pdbx_strand_id
1 'polypeptide(L)'
;MLTDDGKHLYVSWDEYHQLIERLAIQVHESDWEFDQILCLARGGLRPGDVMSRVFDKPLAIMATSSYRAEAGTIQGRLDMAKYITMPKGELAGRVLLVDDLADSGVTLQAVVERLRGMPSIRELRSAVLWVKGVSCYTPDYFVEMLPTSPWIHQPFEEYDSLRPDGLLRKTSV
;
A
#
# COMPACT_ATOMS: atom_id res chain seq x y z
N MET A 1 4.29 -9.00 -15.68
CA MET A 1 4.51 -10.38 -16.18
C MET A 1 5.36 -11.15 -15.20
N LEU A 2 4.91 -12.34 -14.75
CA LEU A 2 5.70 -13.22 -13.87
C LEU A 2 6.76 -13.94 -14.71
N THR A 3 8.00 -14.01 -14.18
CA THR A 3 9.09 -14.77 -14.84
C THR A 3 8.86 -16.28 -14.77
N ASP A 4 9.47 -17.05 -15.69
CA ASP A 4 9.31 -18.51 -15.76
C ASP A 4 9.77 -19.23 -14.48
N ASP A 5 10.75 -18.67 -13.77
CA ASP A 5 11.23 -19.19 -12.48
C ASP A 5 10.34 -18.78 -11.27
N GLY A 6 9.30 -17.98 -11.51
CA GLY A 6 8.35 -17.51 -10.49
C GLY A 6 8.92 -16.55 -9.45
N LYS A 7 10.15 -16.02 -9.65
CA LYS A 7 10.84 -15.20 -8.66
C LYS A 7 10.61 -13.70 -8.81
N HIS A 8 10.22 -13.24 -10.00
CA HIS A 8 10.05 -11.83 -10.31
C HIS A 8 8.72 -11.58 -11.01
N LEU A 9 7.97 -10.58 -10.54
CA LEU A 9 6.76 -10.07 -11.16
C LEU A 9 7.03 -8.63 -11.64
N TYR A 10 7.09 -8.43 -12.94
CA TYR A 10 7.23 -7.10 -13.55
C TYR A 10 5.86 -6.53 -13.86
N VAL A 11 5.62 -5.29 -13.41
CA VAL A 11 4.35 -4.58 -13.54
C VAL A 11 4.58 -3.28 -14.30
N SER A 12 3.88 -3.09 -15.40
CA SER A 12 3.88 -1.82 -16.15
C SER A 12 3.00 -0.77 -15.48
N TRP A 13 3.12 0.50 -15.91
CA TRP A 13 2.24 1.58 -15.45
C TRP A 13 0.77 1.29 -15.75
N ASP A 14 0.46 0.78 -16.93
CA ASP A 14 -0.92 0.46 -17.33
C ASP A 14 -1.51 -0.67 -16.47
N GLU A 15 -0.75 -1.76 -16.25
CA GLU A 15 -1.16 -2.84 -15.36
C GLU A 15 -1.35 -2.34 -13.93
N TYR A 16 -0.47 -1.47 -13.44
CA TYR A 16 -0.56 -0.90 -12.10
C TYR A 16 -1.83 -0.06 -11.92
N HIS A 17 -2.18 0.78 -12.90
CA HIS A 17 -3.41 1.55 -12.87
C HIS A 17 -4.66 0.67 -12.93
N GLN A 18 -4.67 -0.35 -13.78
CA GLN A 18 -5.77 -1.32 -13.86
C GLN A 18 -5.98 -2.07 -12.54
N LEU A 19 -4.90 -2.39 -11.81
CA LEU A 19 -5.01 -2.99 -10.48
C LEU A 19 -5.67 -2.03 -9.47
N ILE A 20 -5.33 -0.74 -9.50
CA ILE A 20 -5.99 0.25 -8.63
C ILE A 20 -7.48 0.36 -8.97
N GLU A 21 -7.84 0.40 -10.25
CA GLU A 21 -9.24 0.45 -10.68
C GLU A 21 -10.02 -0.79 -10.25
N ARG A 22 -9.44 -1.98 -10.39
CA ARG A 22 -10.03 -3.24 -9.92
C ARG A 22 -10.22 -3.24 -8.40
N LEU A 23 -9.26 -2.72 -7.63
CA LEU A 23 -9.39 -2.57 -6.19
C LEU A 23 -10.55 -1.64 -5.82
N ALA A 24 -10.68 -0.51 -6.51
CA ALA A 24 -11.79 0.42 -6.29
C ALA A 24 -13.15 -0.23 -6.60
N ILE A 25 -13.25 -1.00 -7.69
CA ILE A 25 -14.46 -1.76 -8.04
C ILE A 25 -14.81 -2.76 -6.94
N GLN A 26 -13.85 -3.56 -6.44
CA GLN A 26 -14.10 -4.53 -5.38
C GLN A 26 -14.61 -3.87 -4.09
N VAL A 27 -14.04 -2.72 -3.71
CA VAL A 27 -14.51 -1.96 -2.54
C VAL A 27 -15.93 -1.45 -2.76
N HIS A 28 -16.23 -0.93 -3.94
CA HIS A 28 -17.57 -0.45 -4.30
C HIS A 28 -18.62 -1.57 -4.28
N GLU A 29 -18.33 -2.71 -4.91
CA GLU A 29 -19.23 -3.87 -5.00
C GLU A 29 -19.47 -4.55 -3.64
N SER A 30 -18.67 -4.24 -2.62
CA SER A 30 -18.90 -4.75 -1.27
C SER A 30 -20.04 -4.06 -0.52
N ASP A 31 -20.61 -3.00 -1.08
CA ASP A 31 -21.64 -2.13 -0.46
C ASP A 31 -21.24 -1.55 0.91
N TRP A 32 -19.93 -1.62 1.25
CA TRP A 32 -19.43 -1.05 2.50
C TRP A 32 -19.10 0.43 2.33
N GLU A 33 -19.85 1.25 3.02
CA GLU A 33 -19.66 2.69 3.05
C GLU A 33 -18.58 3.10 4.05
N PHE A 34 -17.67 3.99 3.64
CA PHE A 34 -16.62 4.55 4.50
C PHE A 34 -16.57 6.08 4.42
N ASP A 35 -15.97 6.68 5.44
CA ASP A 35 -15.96 8.13 5.61
C ASP A 35 -14.65 8.76 5.14
N GLN A 36 -13.53 8.04 5.29
CA GLN A 36 -12.19 8.56 5.02
C GLN A 36 -11.27 7.44 4.49
N ILE A 37 -10.24 7.84 3.75
CA ILE A 37 -9.15 6.95 3.33
C ILE A 37 -7.90 7.32 4.09
N LEU A 38 -7.20 6.31 4.61
CA LEU A 38 -5.85 6.44 5.15
C LEU A 38 -4.90 5.65 4.26
N CYS A 39 -3.92 6.29 3.63
CA CYS A 39 -2.89 5.58 2.89
C CYS A 39 -1.56 5.51 3.67
N LEU A 40 -0.85 4.40 3.48
CA LEU A 40 0.48 4.22 4.04
C LEU A 40 1.52 4.76 3.06
N ALA A 41 2.34 5.69 3.49
CA ALA A 41 3.40 6.21 2.66
C ALA A 41 4.66 5.28 2.78
N ARG A 42 5.28 4.97 1.64
CA ARG A 42 5.13 5.54 0.31
C ARG A 42 4.24 4.69 -0.61
N GLY A 43 4.22 3.36 -0.47
CA GLY A 43 3.55 2.43 -1.40
C GLY A 43 2.08 2.76 -1.63
N GLY A 44 1.34 2.95 -0.55
CA GLY A 44 -0.09 3.26 -0.59
C GLY A 44 -0.48 4.65 -1.12
N LEU A 45 0.50 5.56 -1.37
CA LEU A 45 0.18 6.92 -1.83
C LEU A 45 -0.52 6.93 -3.20
N ARG A 46 -0.09 6.09 -4.14
CA ARG A 46 -0.69 6.05 -5.48
C ARG A 46 -2.10 5.46 -5.48
N PRO A 47 -2.31 4.25 -4.95
CA PRO A 47 -3.66 3.72 -4.87
C PRO A 47 -4.56 4.59 -3.97
N GLY A 48 -4.04 5.14 -2.88
CA GLY A 48 -4.80 6.03 -1.99
C GLY A 48 -5.26 7.32 -2.67
N ASP A 49 -4.42 7.98 -3.47
CA ASP A 49 -4.79 9.17 -4.23
C ASP A 49 -5.91 8.87 -5.25
N VAL A 50 -5.74 7.82 -6.05
CA VAL A 50 -6.75 7.44 -7.05
C VAL A 50 -8.08 7.10 -6.37
N MET A 51 -8.06 6.27 -5.33
CA MET A 51 -9.28 5.88 -4.61
C MET A 51 -9.98 7.07 -3.94
N SER A 52 -9.19 7.99 -3.36
CA SER A 52 -9.72 9.22 -2.76
C SER A 52 -10.51 10.07 -3.76
N ARG A 53 -10.03 10.16 -5.00
CA ARG A 53 -10.72 10.87 -6.09
C ARG A 53 -11.95 10.12 -6.58
N VAL A 54 -11.83 8.81 -6.80
CA VAL A 54 -12.93 7.96 -7.31
C VAL A 54 -14.10 7.93 -6.33
N PHE A 55 -13.84 7.84 -5.03
CA PHE A 55 -14.87 7.79 -4.00
C PHE A 55 -15.25 9.17 -3.44
N ASP A 56 -14.59 10.25 -3.85
CA ASP A 56 -14.75 11.59 -3.31
C ASP A 56 -14.66 11.62 -1.76
N LYS A 57 -13.61 10.99 -1.24
CA LYS A 57 -13.36 10.88 0.21
C LYS A 57 -12.07 11.59 0.62
N PRO A 58 -12.04 12.21 1.81
CA PRO A 58 -10.82 12.81 2.35
C PRO A 58 -9.69 11.79 2.47
N LEU A 59 -8.48 12.21 2.06
CA LEU A 59 -7.27 11.41 2.14
C LEU A 59 -6.43 11.81 3.36
N ALA A 60 -6.16 10.85 4.21
CA ALA A 60 -5.18 10.93 5.28
C ALA A 60 -3.92 10.14 4.92
N ILE A 61 -2.77 10.55 5.42
CA ILE A 61 -1.48 9.91 5.15
C ILE A 61 -0.77 9.57 6.46
N MET A 62 -0.26 8.34 6.56
CA MET A 62 0.62 7.92 7.65
C MET A 62 1.89 7.32 7.06
N ALA A 63 3.06 7.83 7.45
CA ALA A 63 4.32 7.25 7.06
C ALA A 63 4.64 6.01 7.91
N THR A 64 5.06 4.95 7.24
CA THR A 64 5.61 3.73 7.85
C THR A 64 6.96 3.43 7.22
N SER A 65 7.89 2.93 8.01
CA SER A 65 9.19 2.47 7.53
C SER A 65 9.49 1.11 8.17
N SER A 66 9.58 0.09 7.34
CA SER A 66 10.15 -1.20 7.75
C SER A 66 11.62 -1.21 7.37
N TYR A 67 12.51 -1.18 8.33
CA TYR A 67 13.92 -1.41 8.07
C TYR A 67 14.10 -2.86 7.64
N ARG A 68 14.39 -3.09 6.37
CA ARG A 68 15.00 -4.36 5.94
C ARG A 68 16.43 -4.31 6.43
N ALA A 69 16.75 -5.09 7.47
CA ALA A 69 18.12 -5.25 7.89
C ALA A 69 18.93 -5.85 6.74
N GLU A 70 19.87 -5.08 6.20
CA GLU A 70 20.98 -5.66 5.46
C GLU A 70 21.73 -6.57 6.42
N ALA A 71 21.83 -7.86 6.04
CA ALA A 71 22.63 -8.90 6.73
C ALA A 71 22.34 -9.08 8.24
N GLY A 72 21.29 -9.74 8.60
CA GLY A 72 21.39 -10.85 9.57
C GLY A 72 21.41 -10.55 11.07
N THR A 73 21.12 -9.35 11.61
CA THR A 73 21.35 -9.14 13.04
C THR A 73 20.35 -8.28 13.83
N ILE A 74 19.29 -7.74 13.27
CA ILE A 74 18.26 -7.09 14.10
C ILE A 74 16.91 -7.39 13.47
N GLN A 75 15.97 -7.99 14.22
CA GLN A 75 14.54 -8.02 13.88
C GLN A 75 14.11 -6.60 13.52
N GLY A 76 13.68 -6.41 12.26
CA GLY A 76 13.40 -5.10 11.71
C GLY A 76 12.40 -4.34 12.58
N ARG A 77 12.86 -3.26 13.19
CA ARG A 77 11.98 -2.34 13.92
C ARG A 77 11.05 -1.67 12.92
N LEU A 78 9.75 -1.86 13.12
CA LEU A 78 8.74 -1.12 12.38
C LEU A 78 8.61 0.27 13.02
N ASP A 79 9.00 1.30 12.27
CA ASP A 79 8.76 2.68 12.66
C ASP A 79 7.46 3.17 12.00
N MET A 80 6.49 3.52 12.83
CA MET A 80 5.23 4.13 12.42
C MET A 80 5.22 5.60 12.84
N ALA A 81 4.85 6.50 11.92
CA ALA A 81 4.71 7.91 12.26
C ALA A 81 3.74 8.10 13.43
N LYS A 82 4.13 8.98 14.35
CA LYS A 82 3.29 9.33 15.51
C LYS A 82 1.99 10.01 15.07
N TYR A 83 2.09 10.82 14.03
CA TYR A 83 1.00 11.67 13.54
C TYR A 83 0.49 11.19 12.19
N ILE A 84 -0.82 11.35 11.99
CA ILE A 84 -1.52 11.15 10.71
C ILE A 84 -1.78 12.55 10.17
N THR A 85 -1.40 12.78 8.91
CA THR A 85 -1.60 14.06 8.23
C THR A 85 -2.86 14.01 7.39
N MET A 86 -3.73 14.99 7.54
CA MET A 86 -4.92 15.16 6.72
C MET A 86 -5.33 16.64 6.61
N PRO A 87 -6.13 17.02 5.59
CA PRO A 87 -6.45 18.44 5.34
C PRO A 87 -7.26 19.11 6.43
N LYS A 88 -8.19 18.39 7.06
CA LYS A 88 -9.10 18.92 8.10
C LYS A 88 -9.51 17.81 9.08
N GLY A 89 -9.68 18.19 10.35
CA GLY A 89 -10.18 17.30 11.39
C GLY A 89 -9.19 16.24 11.82
N GLU A 90 -9.70 15.11 12.23
CA GLU A 90 -8.95 13.93 12.66
C GLU A 90 -9.44 12.67 11.93
N LEU A 91 -8.64 11.62 11.95
CA LEU A 91 -9.04 10.33 11.41
C LEU A 91 -10.12 9.71 12.29
N ALA A 92 -11.32 9.52 11.74
CA ALA A 92 -12.49 9.09 12.49
C ALA A 92 -13.53 8.35 11.63
N GLY A 93 -14.48 7.69 12.27
CA GLY A 93 -15.59 7.01 11.61
C GLY A 93 -15.20 5.69 10.99
N ARG A 94 -15.69 5.39 9.79
CA ARG A 94 -15.35 4.22 9.01
C ARG A 94 -14.18 4.56 8.09
N VAL A 95 -13.06 3.88 8.27
CA VAL A 95 -11.80 4.19 7.57
C VAL A 95 -11.39 3.05 6.66
N LEU A 96 -11.07 3.37 5.41
CA LEU A 96 -10.42 2.46 4.47
C LEU A 96 -8.90 2.70 4.51
N LEU A 97 -8.17 1.71 5.03
CA LEU A 97 -6.71 1.70 5.04
C LEU A 97 -6.19 1.16 3.71
N VAL A 98 -5.36 1.93 3.00
CA VAL A 98 -4.85 1.57 1.67
C VAL A 98 -3.33 1.48 1.68
N ASP A 99 -2.81 0.38 1.15
CA ASP A 99 -1.38 0.20 0.84
C ASP A 99 -1.24 -0.47 -0.54
N ASP A 100 -0.02 -0.63 -1.03
CA ASP A 100 0.23 -1.33 -2.30
C ASP A 100 0.32 -2.85 -2.12
N LEU A 101 0.95 -3.31 -1.05
CA LEU A 101 1.35 -4.71 -0.89
C LEU A 101 1.31 -5.18 0.57
N ALA A 102 0.69 -6.33 0.82
CA ALA A 102 0.91 -7.12 2.03
C ALA A 102 1.99 -8.20 1.75
N ASP A 103 3.26 -7.84 1.97
CA ASP A 103 4.42 -8.76 1.78
C ASP A 103 4.46 -9.79 2.92
N SER A 104 5.14 -9.50 4.02
CA SER A 104 5.07 -10.32 5.24
C SER A 104 3.79 -10.07 6.05
N GLY A 105 3.08 -8.99 5.79
CA GLY A 105 1.88 -8.57 6.50
C GLY A 105 2.13 -7.88 7.85
N VAL A 106 3.35 -7.94 8.39
CA VAL A 106 3.68 -7.42 9.73
C VAL A 106 3.38 -5.94 9.87
N THR A 107 3.76 -5.13 8.88
CA THR A 107 3.49 -3.68 8.89
C THR A 107 1.99 -3.40 8.91
N LEU A 108 1.26 -4.04 8.01
CA LEU A 108 -0.18 -3.81 7.87
C LEU A 108 -0.93 -4.27 9.12
N GLN A 109 -0.57 -5.42 9.69
CA GLN A 109 -1.14 -5.92 10.94
C GLN A 109 -0.91 -4.92 12.08
N ALA A 110 0.31 -4.46 12.28
CA ALA A 110 0.63 -3.51 13.36
C ALA A 110 -0.10 -2.17 13.22
N VAL A 111 -0.25 -1.68 11.97
CA VAL A 111 -1.01 -0.47 11.68
C VAL A 111 -2.50 -0.69 12.01
N VAL A 112 -3.08 -1.80 11.57
CA VAL A 112 -4.48 -2.13 11.85
C VAL A 112 -4.74 -2.24 13.35
N GLU A 113 -3.86 -2.91 14.10
CA GLU A 113 -3.96 -3.01 15.56
C GLU A 113 -3.93 -1.63 16.23
N ARG A 114 -3.00 -0.76 15.81
CA ARG A 114 -2.92 0.61 16.32
C ARG A 114 -4.17 1.41 16.03
N LEU A 115 -4.68 1.36 14.80
CA LEU A 115 -5.85 2.12 14.37
C LEU A 115 -7.13 1.64 15.06
N ARG A 116 -7.30 0.34 15.24
CA ARG A 116 -8.43 -0.24 15.99
C ARG A 116 -8.43 0.17 17.47
N GLY A 117 -7.27 0.52 18.02
CA GLY A 117 -7.15 1.09 19.38
C GLY A 117 -7.54 2.57 19.49
N MET A 118 -7.84 3.27 18.38
CA MET A 118 -8.23 4.67 18.38
C MET A 118 -9.75 4.81 18.59
N PRO A 119 -10.20 5.50 19.66
CA PRO A 119 -11.64 5.63 19.94
C PRO A 119 -12.45 6.35 18.84
N SER A 120 -11.80 7.17 18.04
CA SER A 120 -12.42 7.89 16.91
C SER A 120 -12.76 6.97 15.73
N ILE A 121 -12.13 5.82 15.60
CA ILE A 121 -12.36 4.88 14.49
C ILE A 121 -13.42 3.85 14.89
N ARG A 122 -14.56 3.87 14.19
CA ARG A 122 -15.68 2.94 14.42
C ARG A 122 -15.49 1.61 13.72
N GLU A 123 -14.99 1.66 12.50
CA GLU A 123 -14.75 0.48 11.66
C GLU A 123 -13.53 0.74 10.79
N LEU A 124 -12.74 -0.27 10.59
CA LEU A 124 -11.53 -0.22 9.77
C LEU A 124 -11.52 -1.42 8.84
N ARG A 125 -11.41 -1.17 7.54
CA ARG A 125 -11.09 -2.18 6.54
C ARG A 125 -9.83 -1.80 5.79
N SER A 126 -9.13 -2.81 5.31
CA SER A 126 -7.84 -2.68 4.63
C SER A 126 -7.93 -3.13 3.18
N ALA A 127 -7.22 -2.44 2.30
CA ALA A 127 -7.21 -2.67 0.86
C ALA A 127 -5.79 -2.58 0.30
N VAL A 128 -5.38 -3.57 -0.50
CA VAL A 128 -4.07 -3.61 -1.16
C VAL A 128 -4.18 -4.16 -2.58
N LEU A 129 -3.16 -3.91 -3.40
CA LEU A 129 -3.11 -4.49 -4.75
C LEU A 129 -2.71 -5.96 -4.71
N TRP A 130 -1.71 -6.31 -3.89
CA TRP A 130 -1.20 -7.68 -3.78
C TRP A 130 -1.11 -8.16 -2.35
N VAL A 131 -1.38 -9.46 -2.18
CA VAL A 131 -1.09 -10.21 -0.95
C VAL A 131 -0.18 -11.37 -1.30
N LYS A 132 0.95 -11.51 -0.61
CA LYS A 132 1.81 -12.68 -0.76
C LYS A 132 1.33 -13.82 0.15
N GLY A 133 1.46 -15.07 -0.32
CA GLY A 133 1.04 -16.25 0.42
C GLY A 133 1.72 -16.44 1.79
N VAL A 134 2.86 -15.77 2.00
CA VAL A 134 3.61 -15.75 3.28
C VAL A 134 3.13 -14.67 4.25
N SER A 135 2.19 -13.81 3.84
CA SER A 135 1.69 -12.72 4.67
C SER A 135 0.96 -13.25 5.92
N CYS A 136 1.32 -12.72 7.09
CA CYS A 136 0.64 -13.04 8.35
C CYS A 136 -0.70 -12.29 8.53
N TYR A 137 -1.01 -11.36 7.62
CA TYR A 137 -2.24 -10.58 7.62
C TYR A 137 -2.92 -10.64 6.25
N THR A 138 -4.21 -10.96 6.23
CA THR A 138 -5.03 -10.91 5.03
C THR A 138 -5.87 -9.65 5.06
N PRO A 139 -5.67 -8.71 4.12
CA PRO A 139 -6.51 -7.51 3.99
C PRO A 139 -7.96 -7.87 3.65
N ASP A 140 -8.89 -6.93 3.96
CA ASP A 140 -10.31 -7.11 3.65
C ASP A 140 -10.56 -7.10 2.14
N TYR A 141 -9.76 -6.31 1.40
CA TYR A 141 -9.81 -6.22 -0.06
C TYR A 141 -8.40 -6.38 -0.64
N PHE A 142 -8.27 -7.19 -1.67
CA PHE A 142 -7.03 -7.32 -2.43
C PHE A 142 -7.31 -7.78 -3.86
N VAL A 143 -6.52 -7.33 -4.82
CA VAL A 143 -6.76 -7.65 -6.23
C VAL A 143 -6.15 -9.01 -6.59
N GLU A 144 -4.93 -9.28 -6.13
CA GLU A 144 -4.22 -10.51 -6.48
C GLU A 144 -3.57 -11.16 -5.26
N MET A 145 -3.81 -12.46 -5.11
CA MET A 145 -3.09 -13.32 -4.18
C MET A 145 -1.93 -13.99 -4.92
N LEU A 146 -0.71 -13.75 -4.46
CA LEU A 146 0.49 -14.37 -4.99
C LEU A 146 0.86 -15.58 -4.12
N PRO A 147 0.64 -16.82 -4.58
CA PRO A 147 0.86 -18.02 -3.75
C PRO A 147 2.34 -18.22 -3.42
N THR A 148 3.23 -17.76 -4.31
CA THR A 148 4.65 -17.64 -4.06
C THR A 148 4.99 -16.24 -3.58
N SER A 149 6.25 -15.98 -3.24
CA SER A 149 6.69 -14.66 -2.76
C SER A 149 7.65 -14.00 -3.78
N PRO A 150 7.18 -13.71 -5.01
CA PRO A 150 8.04 -13.08 -6.02
C PRO A 150 8.44 -11.68 -5.58
N TRP A 151 9.58 -11.21 -6.07
CA TRP A 151 9.89 -9.79 -6.04
C TRP A 151 8.99 -9.08 -7.05
N ILE A 152 8.19 -8.11 -6.58
CA ILE A 152 7.32 -7.31 -7.45
C ILE A 152 8.10 -6.07 -7.86
N HIS A 153 8.42 -5.98 -9.15
CA HIS A 153 9.02 -4.79 -9.76
C HIS A 153 7.91 -3.82 -10.14
N GLN A 154 7.58 -2.95 -9.22
CA GLN A 154 6.58 -1.92 -9.45
C GLN A 154 7.15 -0.83 -10.39
N PRO A 155 6.32 -0.18 -11.23
CA PRO A 155 6.81 0.68 -12.31
C PRO A 155 7.58 1.92 -11.84
N PHE A 156 7.47 2.28 -10.57
CA PHE A 156 8.19 3.40 -9.96
C PHE A 156 9.46 2.99 -9.20
N GLU A 157 9.73 1.68 -9.01
CA GLU A 157 10.92 1.23 -8.27
C GLU A 157 12.23 1.62 -8.97
N GLU A 158 12.20 1.87 -10.27
CA GLU A 158 13.39 2.39 -10.98
C GLU A 158 13.92 3.69 -10.34
N TYR A 159 13.02 4.52 -9.80
CA TYR A 159 13.38 5.79 -9.17
C TYR A 159 14.05 5.62 -7.79
N ASP A 160 14.01 4.45 -7.18
CA ASP A 160 14.70 4.22 -5.91
C ASP A 160 16.22 4.27 -6.06
N SER A 161 16.73 3.84 -7.22
CA SER A 161 18.17 3.86 -7.57
C SER A 161 18.56 4.99 -8.51
N LEU A 162 17.62 5.52 -9.31
CA LEU A 162 17.89 6.56 -10.30
C LEU A 162 18.13 7.91 -9.60
N ARG A 163 19.18 8.62 -10.00
CA ARG A 163 19.56 9.93 -9.49
C ARG A 163 19.45 10.98 -10.62
N PRO A 164 19.42 12.31 -10.31
CA PRO A 164 19.24 13.36 -11.32
C PRO A 164 20.19 13.23 -12.51
N ASP A 165 21.46 12.94 -12.30
CA ASP A 165 22.43 12.74 -13.39
C ASP A 165 22.10 11.50 -14.28
N GLY A 166 21.45 10.50 -13.70
CA GLY A 166 20.95 9.34 -14.44
C GLY A 166 19.73 9.69 -15.30
N LEU A 167 18.84 10.55 -14.78
CA LEU A 167 17.69 11.07 -15.52
C LEU A 167 18.12 11.88 -16.74
N LEU A 168 19.11 12.77 -16.59
CA LEU A 168 19.66 13.54 -17.71
C LEU A 168 20.14 12.65 -18.85
N ARG A 169 20.83 11.56 -18.52
CA ARG A 169 21.29 10.59 -19.53
C ARG A 169 20.15 9.82 -20.20
N LYS A 170 19.08 9.49 -19.45
CA LYS A 170 17.90 8.79 -19.95
C LYS A 170 17.08 9.62 -20.93
N THR A 171 17.01 10.93 -20.73
CA THR A 171 16.20 11.86 -21.56
C THR A 171 16.97 12.46 -22.73
N SER A 172 18.29 12.22 -22.83
CA SER A 172 19.15 12.73 -23.90
C SER A 172 19.26 11.76 -25.11
N VAL A 173 18.38 10.75 -25.20
CA VAL A 173 18.33 9.78 -26.32
C VAL A 173 17.10 10.03 -27.16
#